data_5a6eaa984475c17194fcb140e08bbc17
#
_entry.id   5a6eaa984475c17194fcb140e08bbc17
#
_cell.length_a   1.000
_cell.length_b   1.000
_cell.length_c   1.000
_cell.angle_alpha   90.00
_cell.angle_beta   90.00
_cell.angle_gamma   90.00
#
_symmetry.space_group_name_H-M   'P 1'
#
loop_
_entity.id
_entity.type
_entity.pdbx_description
1 polymer ?
#
loop_
_entity_poly.entity_id
_entity_poly.type
_entity_poly.pdbx_seq_one_letter_code
_entity_poly.pdbx_strand_id
1 'polypeptide(L)'
;NVDTSLPKKITAWTVYNFKGRNNKYSDFKWNYNHFNGTDWDESGRKNGVFRFSGKKWDKNVDAENGNYDYLMGADIDYNNPEVVEEIKKWGKWYVETTNIDGLRLDAVKHINADFYKQWLKTLRENTKKELFTVAEYWSGDVSKLHRYITETEGEISLFDVPLHYNLSN
;
A
#
# COMPACT_ATOMS: atom_id res chain seq x y z
N ASN A 1 17.02 -4.92 8.86
CA ASN A 1 16.95 -4.95 10.33
C ASN A 1 16.23 -3.70 10.82
N VAL A 2 15.11 -3.88 11.49
CA VAL A 2 14.42 -2.79 12.19
C VAL A 2 15.34 -2.31 13.31
N ASP A 3 15.74 -1.05 13.29
CA ASP A 3 16.49 -0.46 14.38
C ASP A 3 15.55 -0.30 15.59
N THR A 4 15.73 -1.13 16.59
CA THR A 4 14.99 -1.11 17.87
C THR A 4 15.64 -0.20 18.90
N SER A 5 16.57 0.64 18.48
CA SER A 5 17.25 1.60 19.35
C SER A 5 16.27 2.58 20.02
N LEU A 6 16.75 3.31 21.01
CA LEU A 6 15.98 4.31 21.77
C LEU A 6 15.28 5.33 20.84
N PRO A 7 14.10 5.85 21.24
CA PRO A 7 13.40 6.86 20.48
C PRO A 7 14.30 8.00 20.06
N LYS A 8 14.36 8.29 18.77
CA LYS A 8 15.18 9.35 18.18
C LYS A 8 14.28 10.36 17.49
N LYS A 9 14.57 11.62 17.63
CA LYS A 9 13.94 12.67 16.81
C LYS A 9 14.55 12.66 15.41
N ILE A 10 13.72 12.51 14.39
CA ILE A 10 14.11 12.60 12.98
C ILE A 10 13.31 13.67 12.26
N THR A 11 13.77 14.09 11.09
CA THR A 11 13.00 14.91 10.16
C THR A 11 12.59 14.05 8.97
N ALA A 12 11.29 13.86 8.80
CA ALA A 12 10.71 12.99 7.77
C ALA A 12 9.87 13.80 6.78
N TRP A 13 9.81 13.33 5.54
CA TRP A 13 9.01 13.90 4.46
C TRP A 13 7.62 13.27 4.47
N THR A 14 6.72 13.82 5.28
CA THR A 14 5.36 13.31 5.47
C THR A 14 4.27 14.36 5.26
N VAL A 15 4.64 15.57 4.81
CA VAL A 15 3.68 16.64 4.56
C VAL A 15 3.59 16.92 3.07
N TYR A 16 2.41 16.60 2.49
CA TYR A 16 2.14 16.77 1.06
C TYR A 16 0.92 17.67 0.86
N ASN A 17 1.16 18.91 0.46
CA ASN A 17 0.13 19.93 0.31
C ASN A 17 -0.43 20.04 -1.12
N PHE A 18 0.30 19.54 -2.10
CA PHE A 18 -0.09 19.55 -3.53
C PHE A 18 -0.63 20.92 -3.99
N LYS A 19 0.13 21.99 -3.78
CA LYS A 19 -0.29 23.39 -4.04
C LYS A 19 -0.83 23.61 -5.45
N GLY A 20 -0.24 22.98 -6.47
CA GLY A 20 -0.69 23.04 -7.85
C GLY A 20 -2.10 22.51 -8.10
N ARG A 21 -2.62 21.66 -7.21
CA ARG A 21 -3.98 21.12 -7.26
C ARG A 21 -5.04 22.17 -6.87
N ASN A 22 -4.68 23.15 -6.07
CA ASN A 22 -5.54 24.22 -5.57
C ASN A 22 -6.87 23.72 -4.97
N ASN A 23 -6.81 22.60 -4.24
CA ASN A 23 -7.94 21.87 -3.63
C ASN A 23 -9.04 21.43 -4.62
N LYS A 24 -8.78 21.41 -5.94
CA LYS A 24 -9.79 21.13 -6.96
C LYS A 24 -10.43 19.75 -6.85
N TYR A 25 -9.64 18.71 -6.49
CA TYR A 25 -10.09 17.32 -6.47
C TYR A 25 -10.28 16.78 -5.07
N SER A 26 -9.50 17.25 -4.11
CA SER A 26 -9.57 16.93 -2.69
C SER A 26 -8.90 18.03 -1.88
N ASP A 27 -9.43 18.33 -0.71
CA ASP A 27 -8.82 19.22 0.29
C ASP A 27 -7.93 18.44 1.29
N PHE A 28 -7.87 17.12 1.18
CA PHE A 28 -7.07 16.26 2.04
C PHE A 28 -5.60 16.65 2.00
N LYS A 29 -5.00 16.78 3.17
CA LYS A 29 -3.58 17.11 3.35
C LYS A 29 -2.88 15.99 4.09
N TRP A 30 -2.01 15.30 3.37
CA TRP A 30 -1.17 14.27 3.96
C TRP A 30 -0.24 14.90 5.02
N ASN A 31 -0.17 14.23 6.16
CA ASN A 31 0.73 14.60 7.25
C ASN A 31 1.19 13.34 7.99
N TYR A 32 2.08 13.48 8.97
CA TYR A 32 2.71 12.34 9.64
C TYR A 32 1.72 11.36 10.27
N ASN A 33 0.50 11.80 10.63
CA ASN A 33 -0.52 10.91 11.21
C ASN A 33 -1.03 9.84 10.22
N HIS A 34 -0.80 10.03 8.93
CA HIS A 34 -1.24 9.15 7.86
C HIS A 34 -0.21 8.08 7.48
N PHE A 35 0.92 8.04 8.20
CA PHE A 35 2.02 7.12 7.91
C PHE A 35 2.46 6.36 9.16
N ASN A 36 2.98 5.14 8.96
CA ASN A 36 3.54 4.30 10.02
C ASN A 36 5.03 4.55 10.24
N GLY A 37 5.74 4.92 9.19
CA GLY A 37 7.18 5.14 9.23
C GLY A 37 7.75 5.71 7.94
N THR A 38 9.09 5.74 7.87
CA THR A 38 9.85 6.20 6.71
C THR A 38 11.23 5.54 6.68
N ASP A 39 11.91 5.63 5.54
CA ASP A 39 13.27 5.12 5.36
C ASP A 39 14.38 6.19 5.37
N TRP A 40 14.02 7.47 5.52
CA TRP A 40 14.96 8.57 5.46
C TRP A 40 14.83 9.54 6.64
N ASP A 41 15.95 9.85 7.29
CA ASP A 41 16.10 10.96 8.24
C ASP A 41 16.80 12.12 7.56
N GLU A 42 16.08 13.17 7.19
CA GLU A 42 16.62 14.34 6.51
C GLU A 42 17.64 15.11 7.39
N SER A 43 17.40 15.22 8.68
CA SER A 43 18.28 15.92 9.60
C SER A 43 19.59 15.16 9.84
N GLY A 44 19.51 13.84 9.91
CA GLY A 44 20.66 12.96 10.09
C GLY A 44 21.33 12.54 8.78
N ARG A 45 20.73 12.85 7.61
CA ARG A 45 21.17 12.39 6.28
C ARG A 45 21.44 10.89 6.25
N LYS A 46 20.51 10.11 6.81
CA LYS A 46 20.71 8.67 7.04
C LYS A 46 19.51 7.86 6.58
N ASN A 47 19.79 6.77 5.87
CA ASN A 47 18.83 5.72 5.58
C ASN A 47 18.64 4.81 6.81
N GLY A 48 17.41 4.28 6.96
CA GLY A 48 17.05 3.32 7.98
C GLY A 48 15.54 3.11 7.96
N VAL A 49 15.03 2.09 8.64
CA VAL A 49 13.59 1.89 8.77
C VAL A 49 13.14 2.50 10.08
N PHE A 50 12.53 3.68 10.00
CA PHE A 50 12.09 4.47 11.16
C PHE A 50 10.58 4.35 11.33
N ARG A 51 10.15 3.57 12.32
CA ARG A 51 8.74 3.56 12.71
C ARG A 51 8.41 4.78 13.57
N PHE A 52 7.31 5.45 13.26
CA PHE A 52 6.89 6.63 14.02
C PHE A 52 6.39 6.26 15.42
N SER A 53 6.63 7.15 16.38
CA SER A 53 6.19 6.95 17.75
C SER A 53 4.67 6.78 17.85
N GLY A 54 4.23 5.76 18.57
CA GLY A 54 2.80 5.43 18.70
C GLY A 54 2.19 4.67 17.51
N LYS A 55 2.91 4.54 16.39
CA LYS A 55 2.45 3.78 15.22
C LYS A 55 2.88 2.31 15.28
N LYS A 56 2.21 1.47 14.48
CA LYS A 56 2.50 0.04 14.36
C LYS A 56 2.54 -0.34 12.89
N TRP A 57 3.43 -1.25 12.55
CA TRP A 57 3.39 -1.93 11.25
C TRP A 57 2.13 -2.81 11.15
N ASP A 58 1.54 -2.89 9.97
CA ASP A 58 0.47 -3.86 9.73
C ASP A 58 1.03 -5.28 9.81
N LYS A 59 0.25 -6.20 10.37
CA LYS A 59 0.64 -7.60 10.56
C LYS A 59 0.00 -8.56 9.57
N ASN A 60 -1.04 -8.12 8.86
CA ASN A 60 -1.74 -8.92 7.85
C ASN A 60 -1.11 -8.76 6.47
N VAL A 61 0.22 -8.87 6.43
CA VAL A 61 1.07 -8.73 5.24
C VAL A 61 2.04 -9.91 5.17
N ASP A 62 2.84 -10.00 4.10
CA ASP A 62 3.87 -11.03 4.01
C ASP A 62 4.94 -10.84 5.09
N ALA A 63 5.39 -11.96 5.66
CA ALA A 63 6.39 -11.97 6.74
C ALA A 63 7.83 -11.70 6.25
N GLU A 64 8.04 -11.36 5.00
CA GLU A 64 9.35 -11.27 4.37
C GLU A 64 10.33 -10.37 5.13
N ASN A 65 9.90 -9.22 5.57
CA ASN A 65 10.76 -8.26 6.27
C ASN A 65 10.56 -8.26 7.80
N GLY A 66 10.28 -9.42 8.39
CA GLY A 66 9.99 -9.52 9.82
C GLY A 66 8.53 -9.21 10.17
N ASN A 67 7.64 -9.43 9.21
CA ASN A 67 6.20 -9.23 9.33
C ASN A 67 5.82 -7.77 9.60
N TYR A 68 6.40 -6.85 8.85
CA TYR A 68 6.01 -5.44 8.78
C TYR A 68 5.80 -5.01 7.32
N ASP A 69 4.86 -4.12 7.11
CA ASP A 69 4.35 -3.71 5.80
C ASP A 69 5.25 -2.74 5.02
N TYR A 70 6.24 -2.16 5.66
CA TYR A 70 7.16 -1.23 5.04
C TYR A 70 7.85 -1.81 3.79
N LEU A 71 7.82 -1.07 2.68
CA LEU A 71 8.56 -1.35 1.47
C LEU A 71 9.61 -0.26 1.19
N MET A 72 9.19 0.98 1.02
CA MET A 72 10.05 2.13 0.74
C MET A 72 9.34 3.46 1.02
N GLY A 73 10.12 4.52 1.21
CA GLY A 73 9.60 5.87 1.36
C GLY A 73 8.81 6.09 2.65
N ALA A 74 7.74 6.85 2.56
CA ALA A 74 6.80 7.05 3.66
C ALA A 74 5.70 6.00 3.59
N ASP A 75 5.65 5.12 4.58
CA ASP A 75 4.74 3.98 4.67
C ASP A 75 3.34 4.43 5.08
N ILE A 76 2.36 4.19 4.22
CA ILE A 76 0.97 4.63 4.42
C ILE A 76 0.26 3.75 5.46
N ASP A 77 -0.41 4.39 6.41
CA ASP A 77 -1.20 3.72 7.45
C ASP A 77 -2.59 3.33 6.92
N TYR A 78 -2.71 2.14 6.34
CA TYR A 78 -3.98 1.60 5.85
C TYR A 78 -4.97 1.22 6.96
N ASN A 79 -4.59 1.31 8.24
CA ASN A 79 -5.50 1.19 9.37
C ASN A 79 -6.10 2.53 9.81
N ASN A 80 -5.66 3.64 9.21
CA ASN A 80 -6.20 4.97 9.48
C ASN A 80 -7.47 5.21 8.62
N PRO A 81 -8.65 5.41 9.24
CA PRO A 81 -9.89 5.59 8.50
C PRO A 81 -9.88 6.80 7.54
N GLU A 82 -9.21 7.89 7.89
CA GLU A 82 -9.10 9.07 7.02
C GLU A 82 -8.33 8.74 5.75
N VAL A 83 -7.26 7.96 5.87
CA VAL A 83 -6.45 7.47 4.73
C VAL A 83 -7.28 6.55 3.84
N VAL A 84 -7.97 5.57 4.44
CA VAL A 84 -8.80 4.62 3.71
C VAL A 84 -9.88 5.34 2.90
N GLU A 85 -10.60 6.28 3.51
CA GLU A 85 -11.65 7.04 2.83
C GLU A 85 -11.09 7.95 1.72
N GLU A 86 -9.93 8.57 1.92
CA GLU A 86 -9.32 9.37 0.85
C GLU A 86 -8.87 8.51 -0.34
N ILE A 87 -8.31 7.32 -0.08
CA ILE A 87 -7.90 6.40 -1.15
C ILE A 87 -9.11 5.83 -1.89
N LYS A 88 -10.25 5.58 -1.22
CA LYS A 88 -11.52 5.21 -1.87
C LYS A 88 -12.03 6.33 -2.80
N LYS A 89 -12.02 7.58 -2.33
CA LYS A 89 -12.39 8.75 -3.15
C LYS A 89 -11.49 8.91 -4.36
N TRP A 90 -10.18 8.81 -4.15
CA TRP A 90 -9.20 8.85 -5.22
C TRP A 90 -9.41 7.75 -6.24
N GLY A 91 -9.60 6.51 -5.80
CA GLY A 91 -9.81 5.38 -6.70
C GLY A 91 -11.07 5.53 -7.56
N LYS A 92 -12.19 5.96 -6.95
CA LYS A 92 -13.42 6.27 -7.68
C LYS A 92 -13.17 7.34 -8.74
N TRP A 93 -12.59 8.47 -8.36
CA TRP A 93 -12.25 9.55 -9.29
C TRP A 93 -11.35 9.05 -10.42
N TYR A 94 -10.36 8.23 -10.12
CA TYR A 94 -9.42 7.71 -11.11
C TYR A 94 -10.13 6.84 -12.15
N VAL A 95 -10.94 5.87 -11.72
CA VAL A 95 -11.71 4.99 -12.61
C VAL A 95 -12.67 5.79 -13.47
N GLU A 96 -13.42 6.73 -12.90
CA GLU A 96 -14.38 7.56 -13.63
C GLU A 96 -13.70 8.49 -14.64
N THR A 97 -12.55 9.07 -14.30
CA THR A 97 -11.83 10.01 -15.17
C THR A 97 -11.11 9.32 -16.31
N THR A 98 -10.49 8.17 -16.04
CA THR A 98 -9.70 7.43 -17.03
C THR A 98 -10.52 6.41 -17.82
N ASN A 99 -11.72 6.07 -17.32
CA ASN A 99 -12.63 5.07 -17.88
C ASN A 99 -11.99 3.69 -18.12
N ILE A 100 -11.06 3.29 -17.26
CA ILE A 100 -10.39 1.99 -17.34
C ILE A 100 -11.33 0.82 -17.01
N ASP A 101 -11.00 -0.36 -17.52
CA ASP A 101 -11.76 -1.60 -17.30
C ASP A 101 -11.07 -2.59 -16.37
N GLY A 102 -9.84 -2.29 -15.94
CA GLY A 102 -9.07 -3.13 -15.03
C GLY A 102 -7.94 -2.39 -14.35
N LEU A 103 -7.32 -3.06 -13.38
CA LEU A 103 -6.27 -2.53 -12.53
C LEU A 103 -5.08 -3.50 -12.47
N ARG A 104 -3.88 -2.95 -12.49
CA ARG A 104 -2.70 -3.66 -12.04
C ARG A 104 -2.26 -3.06 -10.70
N LEU A 105 -2.20 -3.90 -9.67
CA LEU A 105 -1.77 -3.51 -8.33
C LEU A 105 -0.32 -3.92 -8.10
N ASP A 106 0.48 -2.96 -7.66
CA ASP A 106 1.91 -3.13 -7.40
C ASP A 106 2.16 -3.65 -6.00
N ALA A 107 3.17 -4.51 -5.82
CA ALA A 107 3.75 -4.90 -4.54
C ALA A 107 2.73 -5.25 -3.43
N VAL A 108 1.65 -5.95 -3.77
CA VAL A 108 0.50 -6.18 -2.87
C VAL A 108 0.82 -6.95 -1.59
N LYS A 109 1.94 -7.65 -1.53
CA LYS A 109 2.36 -8.38 -0.32
C LYS A 109 2.72 -7.47 0.86
N HIS A 110 2.88 -6.17 0.61
CA HIS A 110 3.20 -5.14 1.61
C HIS A 110 1.97 -4.35 2.09
N ILE A 111 0.78 -4.68 1.59
CA ILE A 111 -0.48 -4.03 1.97
C ILE A 111 -1.49 -5.10 2.37
N ASN A 112 -2.25 -4.83 3.42
CA ASN A 112 -3.27 -5.74 3.93
C ASN A 112 -4.29 -6.14 2.85
N ALA A 113 -4.48 -7.44 2.65
CA ALA A 113 -5.43 -7.98 1.68
C ALA A 113 -6.87 -7.52 1.93
N ASP A 114 -7.28 -7.37 3.20
CA ASP A 114 -8.63 -6.88 3.55
C ASP A 114 -8.86 -5.43 3.10
N PHE A 115 -7.82 -4.59 3.10
CA PHE A 115 -7.92 -3.25 2.52
C PHE A 115 -8.27 -3.34 1.03
N TYR A 116 -7.57 -4.16 0.26
CA TYR A 116 -7.82 -4.30 -1.17
C TYR A 116 -9.21 -4.86 -1.48
N LYS A 117 -9.70 -5.86 -0.72
CA LYS A 117 -11.07 -6.38 -0.88
C LYS A 117 -12.10 -5.27 -0.72
N GLN A 118 -12.01 -4.51 0.38
CA GLN A 118 -12.94 -3.43 0.67
C GLN A 118 -12.85 -2.30 -0.36
N TRP A 119 -11.65 -1.94 -0.78
CA TRP A 119 -11.40 -0.89 -1.75
C TRP A 119 -11.98 -1.27 -3.12
N LEU A 120 -11.68 -2.47 -3.64
CA LEU A 120 -12.21 -2.96 -4.91
C LEU A 120 -13.74 -3.06 -4.90
N LYS A 121 -14.31 -3.61 -3.83
CA LYS A 121 -15.76 -3.66 -3.65
C LYS A 121 -16.37 -2.25 -3.75
N THR A 122 -15.81 -1.29 -3.02
CA THR A 122 -16.26 0.10 -3.07
C THR A 122 -16.17 0.70 -4.47
N LEU A 123 -15.07 0.46 -5.20
CA LEU A 123 -14.90 0.96 -6.57
C LEU A 123 -15.93 0.36 -7.52
N ARG A 124 -16.11 -0.96 -7.51
CA ARG A 124 -17.07 -1.67 -8.37
C ARG A 124 -18.50 -1.19 -8.13
N GLU A 125 -18.90 -1.08 -6.86
CA GLU A 125 -20.23 -0.59 -6.47
C GLU A 125 -20.49 0.84 -6.94
N ASN A 126 -19.50 1.74 -6.80
CA ASN A 126 -19.66 3.15 -7.15
C ASN A 126 -19.55 3.42 -8.64
N THR A 127 -18.70 2.70 -9.38
CA THR A 127 -18.45 2.94 -10.80
C THR A 127 -19.29 2.05 -11.72
N LYS A 128 -19.96 1.02 -11.15
CA LYS A 128 -20.71 -0.01 -11.89
C LYS A 128 -19.87 -0.77 -12.93
N LYS A 129 -18.57 -0.91 -12.64
CA LYS A 129 -17.61 -1.66 -13.45
C LYS A 129 -17.10 -2.86 -12.67
N GLU A 130 -16.87 -3.97 -13.36
CA GLU A 130 -16.30 -5.18 -12.74
C GLU A 130 -14.84 -5.03 -12.37
N LEU A 131 -14.09 -4.20 -13.09
CA LEU A 131 -12.67 -3.87 -12.87
C LEU A 131 -11.82 -5.14 -12.70
N PHE A 132 -11.54 -5.83 -13.80
CA PHE A 132 -10.57 -6.93 -13.76
C PHE A 132 -9.30 -6.48 -13.03
N THR A 133 -8.86 -7.26 -12.04
CA THR A 133 -7.72 -6.87 -11.20
C THR A 133 -6.65 -7.95 -11.21
N VAL A 134 -5.44 -7.58 -11.59
CA VAL A 134 -4.24 -8.42 -11.49
C VAL A 134 -3.21 -7.74 -10.58
N ALA A 135 -2.53 -8.51 -9.75
CA ALA A 135 -1.61 -7.96 -8.77
C ALA A 135 -0.24 -8.62 -8.79
N GLU A 136 0.76 -7.84 -8.40
CA GLU A 136 2.11 -8.31 -8.23
C GLU A 136 2.35 -8.76 -6.77
N TYR A 137 2.27 -10.06 -6.56
CA TYR A 137 2.76 -10.70 -5.34
C TYR A 137 4.09 -11.38 -5.65
N TRP A 138 5.21 -10.68 -5.49
CA TRP A 138 6.52 -11.16 -5.92
C TRP A 138 7.06 -12.23 -4.98
N SER A 139 6.74 -13.50 -5.28
CA SER A 139 7.23 -14.67 -4.56
C SER A 139 7.27 -15.88 -5.48
N GLY A 140 8.34 -16.69 -5.39
CA GLY A 140 8.41 -18.00 -6.05
C GLY A 140 7.65 -19.11 -5.33
N ASP A 141 7.09 -18.84 -4.14
CA ASP A 141 6.35 -19.81 -3.34
C ASP A 141 4.87 -19.83 -3.73
N VAL A 142 4.48 -20.88 -4.43
CA VAL A 142 3.10 -21.12 -4.88
C VAL A 142 2.09 -21.08 -3.70
N SER A 143 2.47 -21.56 -2.53
CA SER A 143 1.59 -21.60 -1.36
C SER A 143 1.22 -20.20 -0.86
N LYS A 144 2.16 -19.25 -0.95
CA LYS A 144 1.91 -17.84 -0.61
C LYS A 144 0.94 -17.19 -1.59
N LEU A 145 1.09 -17.47 -2.90
CA LEU A 145 0.17 -16.95 -3.92
C LEU A 145 -1.24 -17.51 -3.71
N HIS A 146 -1.38 -18.82 -3.50
CA HIS A 146 -2.67 -19.44 -3.21
C HIS A 146 -3.32 -18.86 -1.97
N ARG A 147 -2.55 -18.67 -0.90
CA ARG A 147 -3.05 -18.03 0.32
C ARG A 147 -3.60 -16.63 0.03
N TYR A 148 -2.87 -15.79 -0.68
CA TYR A 148 -3.31 -14.44 -1.01
C TYR A 148 -4.59 -14.43 -1.87
N ILE A 149 -4.68 -15.32 -2.87
CA ILE A 149 -5.91 -15.48 -3.68
C ILE A 149 -7.08 -15.88 -2.79
N THR A 150 -6.88 -16.78 -1.83
CA THR A 150 -7.91 -17.20 -0.87
C THR A 150 -8.31 -16.06 0.07
N GLU A 151 -7.36 -15.32 0.61
CA GLU A 151 -7.59 -14.16 1.48
C GLU A 151 -8.35 -13.04 0.77
N THR A 152 -8.12 -12.88 -0.54
CA THR A 152 -8.85 -11.93 -1.40
C THR A 152 -10.12 -12.51 -2.02
N GLU A 153 -10.53 -13.72 -1.61
CA GLU A 153 -11.75 -14.39 -2.08
C GLU A 153 -11.84 -14.56 -3.61
N GLY A 154 -10.67 -14.61 -4.28
CA GLY A 154 -10.56 -14.69 -5.73
C GLY A 154 -10.82 -13.36 -6.46
N GLU A 155 -11.00 -12.26 -5.76
CA GLU A 155 -11.25 -10.94 -6.33
C GLU A 155 -10.03 -10.34 -7.07
N ILE A 156 -8.84 -10.88 -6.79
CA ILE A 156 -7.57 -10.44 -7.35
C ILE A 156 -6.85 -11.63 -7.97
N SER A 157 -6.54 -11.56 -9.26
CA SER A 157 -5.62 -12.48 -9.93
C SER A 157 -4.17 -12.07 -9.65
N LEU A 158 -3.25 -13.02 -9.67
CA LEU A 158 -1.82 -12.74 -9.49
C LEU A 158 -1.02 -13.03 -10.74
N PHE A 159 0.10 -12.32 -10.93
CA PHE A 159 1.12 -12.74 -11.87
C PHE A 159 1.72 -14.08 -11.43
N ASP A 160 2.02 -14.95 -12.40
CA ASP A 160 2.65 -16.25 -12.15
C ASP A 160 4.16 -16.08 -11.97
N VAL A 161 4.57 -15.55 -10.82
CA VAL A 161 5.98 -15.36 -10.47
C VAL A 161 6.73 -16.69 -10.34
N PRO A 162 6.15 -17.79 -9.82
CA PRO A 162 6.79 -19.11 -9.87
C PRO A 162 7.15 -19.55 -11.28
N LEU A 163 6.24 -19.38 -12.26
CA LEU A 163 6.52 -19.68 -13.66
C LEU A 163 7.65 -18.80 -14.21
N HIS A 164 7.66 -17.49 -13.88
CA HIS A 164 8.75 -16.60 -14.27
C HIS A 164 10.11 -17.14 -13.83
N TYR A 165 10.25 -17.55 -12.57
CA TYR A 165 11.52 -18.13 -12.08
C TYR A 165 11.88 -19.45 -12.77
N ASN A 166 10.89 -20.30 -13.07
CA ASN A 166 11.14 -21.57 -13.75
C ASN A 166 11.55 -21.40 -15.22
N LEU A 167 11.16 -20.32 -15.87
CA LEU A 167 11.52 -20.03 -17.27
C LEU A 167 12.82 -19.23 -17.40
N SER A 168 13.27 -18.56 -16.34
CA SER A 168 14.48 -17.72 -16.35
C SER A 168 15.74 -18.42 -15.82
N ASN A 169 15.63 -19.67 -15.36
CA ASN A 169 16.74 -20.53 -14.90
C ASN A 169 17.09 -21.60 -16.00
#